data_6bd77786cb40473d6ae5e9216e8841f1
#
_entry.id   6bd77786cb40473d6ae5e9216e8841f1
#
_cell.length_a   1.000
_cell.length_b   1.000
_cell.length_c   1.000
_cell.angle_alpha   90.00
_cell.angle_beta   90.00
_cell.angle_gamma   90.00
#
_symmetry.space_group_name_H-M   'P 1'
#
loop_
_entity.id
_entity.type
_entity.pdbx_description
1 polymer ?
#
loop_
_entity_poly.entity_id
_entity_poly.type
_entity_poly.pdbx_seq_one_letter_code
_entity_poly.pdbx_strand_id
1 'polypeptide(L)'
;MFVNGLFTGKKILVTGGGTGLGKAMAERFLGLGAEIAICGRRKSVCEQTATELMKAHGGRVSSYGVDIRDAAAVEAMVDEIFREGPLTGLVNNAAGNFISRTEDLSSRGFDAIANIVMHGTFYVTQAVGKRWIAGKHKGSVVSIAVTWVRNGGPFVVPSAMSKAAIHAMTLSLAQEWGRYGIRLNAIAPGEIPTEGMSKRLMPGAEPGASAARNPMGRVGRMEELQNLATFLMSDGCEWLSGETIVMDGAEALATGGNFYELRRWGDSEWKTAREAIQALNARDKAERG
;
A
#
# COMPACT_ATOMS: atom_id res chain seq x y z
N MET A 1 17.10 -7.26 -9.82
CA MET A 1 16.96 -5.84 -9.47
C MET A 1 17.71 -5.53 -8.16
N PHE A 2 17.58 -6.36 -7.14
CA PHE A 2 18.24 -6.21 -5.85
C PHE A 2 19.31 -7.29 -5.65
N VAL A 3 20.38 -6.93 -4.94
CA VAL A 3 21.45 -7.89 -4.58
C VAL A 3 20.95 -8.89 -3.56
N ASN A 4 21.45 -10.12 -3.61
CA ASN A 4 21.17 -11.11 -2.58
C ASN A 4 21.70 -10.62 -1.22
N GLY A 5 20.97 -10.91 -0.15
CA GLY A 5 21.36 -10.48 1.19
C GLY A 5 21.17 -8.98 1.48
N LEU A 6 20.44 -8.23 0.63
CA LEU A 6 20.17 -6.80 0.82
C LEU A 6 19.66 -6.48 2.24
N PHE A 7 18.90 -7.38 2.83
CA PHE A 7 18.30 -7.21 4.16
C PHE A 7 18.96 -8.07 5.25
N THR A 8 20.17 -8.59 5.02
CA THR A 8 20.91 -9.31 6.07
C THR A 8 21.08 -8.42 7.31
N GLY A 9 20.71 -8.94 8.48
CA GLY A 9 20.72 -8.21 9.74
C GLY A 9 19.52 -7.25 9.95
N LYS A 10 18.57 -7.21 9.02
CA LYS A 10 17.32 -6.46 9.18
C LYS A 10 16.23 -7.35 9.78
N LYS A 11 15.41 -6.79 10.67
CA LYS A 11 14.21 -7.43 11.23
C LYS A 11 12.99 -6.57 10.92
N ILE A 12 12.01 -7.13 10.22
CA ILE A 12 10.87 -6.37 9.66
C ILE A 12 9.55 -6.95 10.17
N LEU A 13 8.72 -6.11 10.79
CA LEU A 13 7.33 -6.46 11.16
C LEU A 13 6.38 -6.14 10.00
N VAL A 14 5.56 -7.12 9.62
CA VAL A 14 4.50 -6.94 8.60
C VAL A 14 3.14 -7.22 9.21
N THR A 15 2.31 -6.19 9.38
CA THR A 15 0.93 -6.38 9.84
C THR A 15 0.05 -6.94 8.72
N GLY A 16 -0.83 -7.89 9.04
CA GLY A 16 -1.59 -8.61 8.01
C GLY A 16 -0.71 -9.48 7.11
N GLY A 17 0.46 -9.92 7.61
CA GLY A 17 1.46 -10.67 6.87
C GLY A 17 1.07 -12.12 6.55
N GLY A 18 -0.06 -12.62 7.06
CA GLY A 18 -0.49 -13.99 6.81
C GLY A 18 -1.13 -14.25 5.44
N THR A 19 -1.49 -13.22 4.65
CA THR A 19 -2.15 -13.39 3.35
C THR A 19 -1.89 -12.21 2.42
N GLY A 20 -2.19 -12.38 1.13
CA GLY A 20 -2.25 -11.29 0.13
C GLY A 20 -0.98 -10.47 0.02
N LEU A 21 -1.13 -9.14 -0.06
CA LEU A 21 0.00 -8.21 -0.24
C LEU A 21 1.02 -8.30 0.88
N GLY A 22 0.55 -8.46 2.13
CA GLY A 22 1.43 -8.58 3.30
C GLY A 22 2.31 -9.83 3.26
N LYS A 23 1.72 -10.99 2.93
CA LYS A 23 2.47 -12.24 2.76
C LYS A 23 3.53 -12.10 1.65
N ALA A 24 3.15 -11.52 0.51
CA ALA A 24 4.07 -11.35 -0.61
C ALA A 24 5.24 -10.41 -0.29
N MET A 25 5.00 -9.30 0.42
CA MET A 25 6.08 -8.43 0.87
C MET A 25 6.99 -9.12 1.89
N ALA A 26 6.41 -9.83 2.86
CA ALA A 26 7.16 -10.62 3.85
C ALA A 26 8.06 -11.67 3.17
N GLU A 27 7.52 -12.40 2.18
CA GLU A 27 8.25 -13.37 1.37
C GLU A 27 9.45 -12.74 0.65
N ARG A 28 9.24 -11.60 0.00
CA ARG A 28 10.31 -10.89 -0.71
C ARG A 28 11.43 -10.44 0.22
N PHE A 29 11.09 -9.89 1.38
CA PHE A 29 12.07 -9.43 2.34
C PHE A 29 12.85 -10.60 2.96
N LEU A 30 12.17 -11.72 3.27
CA LEU A 30 12.81 -12.95 3.73
C LEU A 30 13.81 -13.49 2.70
N GLY A 31 13.39 -13.57 1.43
CA GLY A 31 14.25 -14.02 0.32
C GLY A 31 15.44 -13.08 0.06
N LEU A 32 15.43 -11.85 0.58
CA LEU A 32 16.54 -10.92 0.56
C LEU A 32 17.35 -10.90 1.87
N GLY A 33 17.07 -11.81 2.81
CA GLY A 33 17.87 -12.05 4.01
C GLY A 33 17.37 -11.38 5.29
N ALA A 34 16.16 -10.78 5.30
CA ALA A 34 15.58 -10.24 6.51
C ALA A 34 15.07 -11.35 7.46
N GLU A 35 15.08 -11.10 8.76
CA GLU A 35 14.20 -11.76 9.71
C GLU A 35 12.82 -11.10 9.64
N ILE A 36 11.76 -11.91 9.65
CA ILE A 36 10.40 -11.43 9.49
C ILE A 36 9.58 -11.72 10.76
N ALA A 37 8.83 -10.73 11.20
CA ALA A 37 7.72 -10.89 12.14
C ALA A 37 6.42 -10.62 11.39
N ILE A 38 5.45 -11.53 11.43
CA ILE A 38 4.12 -11.31 10.87
C ILE A 38 3.06 -11.33 11.96
N CYS A 39 2.08 -10.44 11.87
CA CYS A 39 0.94 -10.50 12.78
C CYS A 39 -0.40 -10.44 12.03
N GLY A 40 -1.42 -10.99 12.68
CA GLY A 40 -2.79 -10.97 12.20
C GLY A 40 -3.74 -11.63 13.18
N ARG A 41 -5.05 -11.36 13.06
CA ARG A 41 -6.09 -11.88 13.97
C ARG A 41 -6.19 -13.41 13.98
N ARG A 42 -5.93 -14.05 12.85
CA ARG A 42 -6.01 -15.50 12.69
C ARG A 42 -4.62 -16.09 12.93
N LYS A 43 -4.35 -16.48 14.18
CA LYS A 43 -3.05 -17.01 14.60
C LYS A 43 -2.60 -18.19 13.71
N SER A 44 -3.48 -19.17 13.49
CA SER A 44 -3.19 -20.34 12.66
C SER A 44 -2.78 -20.00 11.22
N VAL A 45 -3.38 -18.97 10.63
CA VAL A 45 -3.00 -18.50 9.27
C VAL A 45 -1.60 -17.89 9.29
N CYS A 46 -1.26 -17.13 10.33
CA CYS A 46 0.10 -16.58 10.46
C CYS A 46 1.14 -17.69 10.68
N GLU A 47 0.84 -18.68 11.53
CA GLU A 47 1.70 -19.84 11.79
C GLU A 47 1.93 -20.67 10.53
N GLN A 48 0.86 -20.96 9.78
CA GLN A 48 0.97 -21.66 8.51
C GLN A 48 1.84 -20.87 7.51
N THR A 49 1.58 -19.59 7.35
CA THR A 49 2.36 -18.73 6.44
C THR A 49 3.83 -18.67 6.86
N ALA A 50 4.13 -18.53 8.16
CA ALA A 50 5.51 -18.54 8.64
C ALA A 50 6.23 -19.84 8.28
N THR A 51 5.56 -20.99 8.46
CA THR A 51 6.10 -22.31 8.10
C THR A 51 6.35 -22.42 6.59
N GLU A 52 5.40 -21.99 5.76
CA GLU A 52 5.52 -22.00 4.30
C GLU A 52 6.70 -21.14 3.82
N LEU A 53 6.83 -19.92 4.34
CA LEU A 53 7.89 -18.98 3.97
C LEU A 53 9.28 -19.51 4.39
N MET A 54 9.42 -20.03 5.61
CA MET A 54 10.68 -20.63 6.07
C MET A 54 11.05 -21.87 5.26
N LYS A 55 10.08 -22.67 4.86
CA LYS A 55 10.31 -23.85 3.99
C LYS A 55 10.80 -23.46 2.60
N ALA A 56 10.24 -22.37 2.03
CA ALA A 56 10.54 -21.93 0.68
C ALA A 56 11.89 -21.18 0.57
N HIS A 57 12.22 -20.37 1.57
CA HIS A 57 13.34 -19.41 1.47
C HIS A 57 14.40 -19.60 2.56
N GLY A 58 14.17 -20.48 3.54
CA GLY A 58 14.98 -20.52 4.76
C GLY A 58 14.74 -19.28 5.62
N GLY A 59 15.70 -18.94 6.48
CA GLY A 59 15.64 -17.76 7.35
C GLY A 59 14.71 -17.94 8.53
N ARG A 60 14.30 -16.82 9.16
CA ARG A 60 13.47 -16.81 10.36
C ARG A 60 12.19 -15.99 10.15
N VAL A 61 11.04 -16.60 10.46
CA VAL A 61 9.74 -15.94 10.48
C VAL A 61 9.06 -16.22 11.83
N SER A 62 8.79 -15.17 12.60
CA SER A 62 7.99 -15.23 13.82
C SER A 62 6.55 -14.82 13.51
N SER A 63 5.56 -15.47 14.14
CA SER A 63 4.14 -15.22 13.88
C SER A 63 3.37 -14.88 15.15
N TYR A 64 2.50 -13.87 15.09
CA TYR A 64 1.75 -13.34 16.22
C TYR A 64 0.26 -13.29 15.91
N GLY A 65 -0.54 -13.93 16.78
CA GLY A 65 -2.01 -13.89 16.72
C GLY A 65 -2.53 -12.64 17.43
N VAL A 66 -2.44 -11.47 16.81
CA VAL A 66 -2.80 -10.18 17.43
C VAL A 66 -3.81 -9.43 16.58
N ASP A 67 -4.85 -8.90 17.23
CA ASP A 67 -5.74 -7.92 16.65
C ASP A 67 -5.17 -6.52 16.89
N ILE A 68 -4.76 -5.85 15.83
CA ILE A 68 -4.13 -4.51 15.94
C ILE A 68 -5.08 -3.42 16.44
N ARG A 69 -6.39 -3.71 16.58
CA ARG A 69 -7.37 -2.81 17.23
C ARG A 69 -7.20 -2.74 18.74
N ASP A 70 -6.55 -3.73 19.33
CA ASP A 70 -6.24 -3.78 20.75
C ASP A 70 -4.83 -3.20 20.99
N ALA A 71 -4.80 -1.98 21.52
CA ALA A 71 -3.55 -1.28 21.78
C ALA A 71 -2.66 -2.00 22.80
N ALA A 72 -3.25 -2.65 23.82
CA ALA A 72 -2.49 -3.37 24.83
C ALA A 72 -1.86 -4.66 24.26
N ALA A 73 -2.60 -5.38 23.42
CA ALA A 73 -2.07 -6.56 22.72
C ALA A 73 -0.95 -6.16 21.72
N VAL A 74 -1.07 -5.00 21.07
CA VAL A 74 -0.02 -4.46 20.20
C VAL A 74 1.23 -4.12 21.00
N GLU A 75 1.11 -3.43 22.12
CA GLU A 75 2.26 -3.10 22.98
C GLU A 75 2.97 -4.37 23.46
N ALA A 76 2.22 -5.38 23.93
CA ALA A 76 2.78 -6.66 24.38
C ALA A 76 3.51 -7.42 23.27
N MET A 77 2.94 -7.46 22.06
CA MET A 77 3.58 -8.07 20.88
C MET A 77 4.88 -7.35 20.52
N VAL A 78 4.87 -6.03 20.49
CA VAL A 78 6.07 -5.26 20.14
C VAL A 78 7.15 -5.41 21.22
N ASP A 79 6.79 -5.48 22.50
CA ASP A 79 7.74 -5.79 23.58
C ASP A 79 8.39 -7.17 23.40
N GLU A 80 7.59 -8.18 23.04
CA GLU A 80 8.11 -9.53 22.78
C GLU A 80 9.09 -9.53 21.61
N ILE A 81 8.76 -8.85 20.50
CA ILE A 81 9.63 -8.74 19.34
C ILE A 81 10.96 -8.05 19.69
N PHE A 82 10.91 -6.97 20.47
CA PHE A 82 12.11 -6.20 20.83
C PHE A 82 13.01 -6.91 21.87
N ARG A 83 12.46 -7.82 22.68
CA ARG A 83 13.29 -8.69 23.56
C ARG A 83 14.20 -9.61 22.76
N GLU A 84 13.81 -10.00 21.56
CA GLU A 84 14.62 -10.81 20.65
C GLU A 84 15.55 -9.99 19.74
N GLY A 85 15.50 -8.67 19.84
CA GLY A 85 16.26 -7.72 19.03
C GLY A 85 15.40 -6.65 18.37
N PRO A 86 15.97 -5.48 18.09
CA PRO A 86 15.23 -4.35 17.57
C PRO A 86 14.71 -4.60 16.14
N LEU A 87 13.50 -4.12 15.87
CA LEU A 87 13.02 -3.98 14.50
C LEU A 87 13.85 -2.92 13.76
N THR A 88 14.07 -3.13 12.47
CA THR A 88 14.63 -2.14 11.54
C THR A 88 13.59 -1.64 10.54
N GLY A 89 12.45 -2.34 10.44
CA GLY A 89 11.39 -1.98 9.53
C GLY A 89 10.01 -2.37 10.03
N LEU A 90 9.00 -1.61 9.57
CA LEU A 90 7.59 -1.85 9.81
C LEU A 90 6.81 -1.69 8.51
N VAL A 91 6.00 -2.70 8.16
CA VAL A 91 5.01 -2.60 7.08
C VAL A 91 3.61 -2.59 7.68
N ASN A 92 2.93 -1.46 7.58
CA ASN A 92 1.52 -1.31 7.91
C ASN A 92 0.66 -1.73 6.73
N ASN A 93 0.24 -2.99 6.72
CA ASN A 93 -0.55 -3.54 5.63
C ASN A 93 -1.92 -4.07 6.09
N ALA A 94 -2.08 -4.43 7.37
CA ALA A 94 -3.36 -4.93 7.87
C ALA A 94 -4.49 -3.94 7.59
N ALA A 95 -5.55 -4.43 6.93
CA ALA A 95 -6.68 -3.62 6.53
C ALA A 95 -7.97 -4.48 6.46
N GLY A 96 -9.10 -3.78 6.35
CA GLY A 96 -10.39 -4.31 5.97
C GLY A 96 -11.08 -3.31 5.06
N ASN A 97 -11.93 -3.80 4.18
CA ASN A 97 -12.79 -2.95 3.35
C ASN A 97 -14.02 -3.72 2.88
N PHE A 98 -15.07 -2.98 2.54
CA PHE A 98 -16.29 -3.44 1.86
C PHE A 98 -16.93 -2.27 1.13
N ILE A 99 -17.77 -2.55 0.15
CA ILE A 99 -18.55 -1.55 -0.58
C ILE A 99 -19.90 -1.34 0.11
N SER A 100 -20.33 -0.07 0.23
CA SER A 100 -21.66 0.31 0.72
C SER A 100 -22.00 1.69 0.19
N ARG A 101 -23.31 1.94 -0.07
CA ARG A 101 -23.77 3.32 -0.20
C ARG A 101 -23.62 4.00 1.17
N THR A 102 -23.19 5.25 1.18
CA THR A 102 -22.89 5.95 2.44
C THR A 102 -24.14 6.17 3.29
N GLU A 103 -25.29 6.43 2.66
CA GLU A 103 -26.58 6.59 3.34
C GLU A 103 -27.09 5.30 4.00
N ASP A 104 -26.64 4.13 3.53
CA ASP A 104 -27.00 2.82 4.09
C ASP A 104 -25.97 2.34 5.15
N LEU A 105 -24.86 3.07 5.34
CA LEU A 105 -23.77 2.66 6.21
C LEU A 105 -24.11 2.90 7.68
N SER A 106 -24.09 1.86 8.50
CA SER A 106 -24.19 2.01 9.95
C SER A 106 -22.90 2.56 10.57
N SER A 107 -23.00 3.28 11.70
CA SER A 107 -21.84 3.73 12.50
C SER A 107 -20.92 2.56 12.87
N ARG A 108 -21.48 1.42 13.22
CA ARG A 108 -20.71 0.19 13.49
C ARG A 108 -19.93 -0.32 12.28
N GLY A 109 -20.51 -0.20 11.08
CA GLY A 109 -19.82 -0.53 9.81
C GLY A 109 -18.65 0.39 9.55
N PHE A 110 -18.83 1.70 9.78
CA PHE A 110 -17.75 2.68 9.71
C PHE A 110 -16.63 2.34 10.70
N ASP A 111 -16.97 2.15 11.98
CA ASP A 111 -16.01 1.86 13.05
C ASP A 111 -15.23 0.57 12.80
N ALA A 112 -15.86 -0.45 12.20
CA ALA A 112 -15.20 -1.71 11.88
C ALA A 112 -14.00 -1.52 10.94
N ILE A 113 -14.08 -0.57 10.01
CA ILE A 113 -12.97 -0.24 9.09
C ILE A 113 -12.00 0.74 9.75
N ALA A 114 -12.50 1.82 10.35
CA ALA A 114 -11.67 2.84 10.99
C ALA A 114 -10.78 2.27 12.10
N ASN A 115 -11.33 1.38 12.93
CA ASN A 115 -10.59 0.74 14.01
C ASN A 115 -9.43 -0.15 13.52
N ILE A 116 -9.60 -0.84 12.38
CA ILE A 116 -8.49 -1.64 11.82
C ILE A 116 -7.49 -0.74 11.11
N VAL A 117 -7.98 0.11 10.19
CA VAL A 117 -7.12 0.79 9.23
C VAL A 117 -6.45 2.02 9.82
N MET A 118 -7.20 2.86 10.55
CA MET A 118 -6.67 4.08 11.15
C MET A 118 -6.07 3.80 12.53
N HIS A 119 -6.88 3.37 13.49
CA HIS A 119 -6.45 3.18 14.88
C HIS A 119 -5.38 2.09 14.98
N GLY A 120 -5.62 0.91 14.39
CA GLY A 120 -4.66 -0.19 14.47
C GLY A 120 -3.31 0.14 13.83
N THR A 121 -3.31 0.84 12.70
CA THR A 121 -2.06 1.31 12.07
C THR A 121 -1.33 2.30 12.97
N PHE A 122 -2.05 3.23 13.60
CA PHE A 122 -1.48 4.18 14.55
C PHE A 122 -0.87 3.47 15.77
N TYR A 123 -1.59 2.54 16.39
CA TYR A 123 -1.10 1.81 17.57
C TYR A 123 0.20 1.07 17.30
N VAL A 124 0.27 0.33 16.18
CA VAL A 124 1.49 -0.40 15.82
C VAL A 124 2.64 0.57 15.53
N THR A 125 2.38 1.62 14.76
CA THR A 125 3.41 2.62 14.41
C THR A 125 3.94 3.31 15.67
N GLN A 126 3.06 3.71 16.59
CA GLN A 126 3.44 4.34 17.84
C GLN A 126 4.24 3.39 18.75
N ALA A 127 3.77 2.15 18.92
CA ALA A 127 4.43 1.17 19.77
C ALA A 127 5.87 0.86 19.29
N VAL A 128 6.06 0.70 17.98
CA VAL A 128 7.37 0.49 17.38
C VAL A 128 8.24 1.75 17.47
N GLY A 129 7.68 2.92 17.12
CA GLY A 129 8.38 4.20 17.16
C GLY A 129 8.90 4.58 18.53
N LYS A 130 8.10 4.37 19.60
CA LYS A 130 8.54 4.58 21.00
C LYS A 130 9.82 3.80 21.31
N ARG A 131 9.89 2.53 20.91
CA ARG A 131 11.04 1.66 21.18
C ARG A 131 12.26 2.03 20.35
N TRP A 132 12.05 2.42 19.08
CA TRP A 132 13.13 2.94 18.26
C TRP A 132 13.74 4.20 18.89
N ILE A 133 12.90 5.16 19.27
CA ILE A 133 13.36 6.44 19.88
C ILE A 133 14.09 6.18 21.20
N ALA A 134 13.51 5.38 22.10
CA ALA A 134 14.11 5.05 23.39
C ALA A 134 15.44 4.30 23.25
N GLY A 135 15.51 3.37 22.31
CA GLY A 135 16.72 2.56 22.02
C GLY A 135 17.70 3.24 21.07
N LYS A 136 17.42 4.45 20.58
CA LYS A 136 18.23 5.18 19.58
C LYS A 136 18.43 4.35 18.29
N HIS A 137 17.42 3.60 17.87
CA HIS A 137 17.43 2.81 16.64
C HIS A 137 16.86 3.61 15.48
N LYS A 138 17.48 3.47 14.32
CA LYS A 138 16.89 3.92 13.05
C LYS A 138 15.80 2.94 12.60
N GLY A 139 14.87 3.40 11.75
CA GLY A 139 13.83 2.53 11.21
C GLY A 139 13.22 3.05 9.91
N SER A 140 12.59 2.15 9.17
CA SER A 140 11.79 2.48 8.00
C SER A 140 10.37 1.97 8.15
N VAL A 141 9.38 2.84 7.96
CA VAL A 141 7.96 2.49 7.93
C VAL A 141 7.44 2.60 6.51
N VAL A 142 6.81 1.55 6.02
CA VAL A 142 6.07 1.55 4.76
C VAL A 142 4.61 1.22 5.05
N SER A 143 3.70 2.14 4.73
CA SER A 143 2.26 1.96 4.93
C SER A 143 1.56 1.72 3.60
N ILE A 144 0.65 0.73 3.53
CA ILE A 144 -0.19 0.54 2.35
C ILE A 144 -1.38 1.49 2.44
N ALA A 145 -1.35 2.51 1.60
CA ALA A 145 -2.42 3.47 1.38
C ALA A 145 -3.35 3.02 0.22
N VAL A 146 -4.00 3.96 -0.45
CA VAL A 146 -4.79 3.79 -1.68
C VAL A 146 -4.78 5.10 -2.47
N THR A 147 -5.06 5.03 -3.76
CA THR A 147 -5.15 6.22 -4.64
C THR A 147 -6.29 7.17 -4.24
N TRP A 148 -7.32 6.66 -3.57
CA TRP A 148 -8.50 7.42 -3.13
C TRP A 148 -8.18 8.54 -2.13
N VAL A 149 -6.99 8.58 -1.56
CA VAL A 149 -6.54 9.72 -0.74
C VAL A 149 -6.37 11.00 -1.57
N ARG A 150 -6.28 10.88 -2.90
CA ARG A 150 -6.13 12.01 -3.84
C ARG A 150 -7.43 12.35 -4.59
N ASN A 151 -8.17 11.33 -5.03
CA ASN A 151 -9.32 11.50 -5.93
C ASN A 151 -10.66 11.04 -5.34
N GLY A 152 -10.67 10.63 -4.07
CA GLY A 152 -11.86 10.07 -3.43
C GLY A 152 -12.16 8.64 -3.87
N GLY A 153 -12.98 7.94 -3.09
CA GLY A 153 -13.43 6.57 -3.37
C GLY A 153 -14.93 6.45 -3.12
N PRO A 154 -15.80 6.49 -4.14
CA PRO A 154 -17.22 6.30 -3.96
C PRO A 154 -17.48 4.89 -3.42
N PHE A 155 -18.48 4.76 -2.54
CA PHE A 155 -18.94 3.50 -1.93
C PHE A 155 -17.92 2.79 -1.00
N VAL A 156 -16.77 3.40 -0.73
CA VAL A 156 -15.72 2.91 0.19
C VAL A 156 -15.27 4.00 1.17
N VAL A 157 -16.17 4.92 1.51
CA VAL A 157 -15.88 6.11 2.33
C VAL A 157 -15.12 5.81 3.63
N PRO A 158 -15.48 4.78 4.43
CA PRO A 158 -14.72 4.47 5.65
C PRO A 158 -13.25 4.15 5.39
N SER A 159 -12.97 3.40 4.31
CA SER A 159 -11.61 3.06 3.90
C SER A 159 -10.87 4.28 3.35
N ALA A 160 -11.50 5.10 2.51
CA ALA A 160 -10.92 6.31 1.96
C ALA A 160 -10.51 7.29 3.06
N MET A 161 -11.41 7.56 4.03
CA MET A 161 -11.13 8.40 5.21
C MET A 161 -9.98 7.84 6.05
N SER A 162 -10.01 6.53 6.36
CA SER A 162 -8.98 5.90 7.18
C SER A 162 -7.61 5.91 6.49
N LYS A 163 -7.57 5.73 5.17
CA LYS A 163 -6.33 5.78 4.39
C LYS A 163 -5.81 7.22 4.22
N ALA A 164 -6.69 8.21 4.16
CA ALA A 164 -6.31 9.63 4.23
C ALA A 164 -5.66 9.97 5.59
N ALA A 165 -6.15 9.39 6.69
CA ALA A 165 -5.49 9.51 8.00
C ALA A 165 -4.09 8.88 8.02
N ILE A 166 -3.88 7.73 7.36
CA ILE A 166 -2.54 7.14 7.21
C ILE A 166 -1.62 8.04 6.38
N HIS A 167 -2.12 8.64 5.32
CA HIS A 167 -1.35 9.63 4.55
C HIS A 167 -0.92 10.80 5.43
N ALA A 168 -1.86 11.41 6.18
CA ALA A 168 -1.56 12.49 7.12
C ALA A 168 -0.55 12.07 8.20
N MET A 169 -0.69 10.87 8.78
CA MET A 169 0.26 10.30 9.74
C MET A 169 1.66 10.15 9.13
N THR A 170 1.75 9.68 7.87
CA THR A 170 3.02 9.54 7.16
C THR A 170 3.74 10.86 7.03
N LEU A 171 3.05 11.93 6.62
CA LEU A 171 3.60 13.28 6.51
C LEU A 171 4.05 13.84 7.86
N SER A 172 3.20 13.71 8.89
CA SER A 172 3.44 14.28 10.20
C SER A 172 4.61 13.62 10.91
N LEU A 173 4.62 12.28 10.96
CA LEU A 173 5.67 11.54 11.65
C LEU A 173 7.01 11.53 10.87
N ALA A 174 7.00 11.68 9.56
CA ALA A 174 8.24 11.88 8.81
C ALA A 174 8.98 13.14 9.25
N GLN A 175 8.24 14.21 9.53
CA GLN A 175 8.80 15.46 10.05
C GLN A 175 9.21 15.34 11.53
N GLU A 176 8.37 14.73 12.35
CA GLU A 176 8.60 14.62 13.80
C GLU A 176 9.75 13.66 14.14
N TRP A 177 9.82 12.52 13.43
CA TRP A 177 10.76 11.42 13.74
C TRP A 177 12.00 11.39 12.87
N GLY A 178 12.08 12.21 11.83
CA GLY A 178 13.25 12.30 10.94
C GLY A 178 14.56 12.53 11.69
N ARG A 179 14.54 13.35 12.75
CA ARG A 179 15.71 13.61 13.62
C ARG A 179 16.24 12.37 14.34
N TYR A 180 15.44 11.31 14.45
CA TYR A 180 15.86 10.02 15.03
C TYR A 180 16.32 9.01 13.97
N GLY A 181 16.37 9.41 12.71
CA GLY A 181 16.69 8.50 11.59
C GLY A 181 15.56 7.53 11.25
N ILE A 182 14.31 7.88 11.60
CA ILE A 182 13.13 7.08 11.28
C ILE A 182 12.46 7.69 10.05
N ARG A 183 12.32 6.90 8.98
CA ARG A 183 11.65 7.30 7.74
C ARG A 183 10.26 6.71 7.67
N LEU A 184 9.32 7.49 7.17
CA LEU A 184 7.96 7.01 6.93
C LEU A 184 7.55 7.33 5.50
N ASN A 185 7.15 6.30 4.75
CA ASN A 185 6.59 6.43 3.42
C ASN A 185 5.34 5.55 3.27
N ALA A 186 4.54 5.82 2.27
CA ALA A 186 3.38 5.01 1.93
C ALA A 186 3.40 4.62 0.46
N ILE A 187 2.80 3.48 0.14
CA ILE A 187 2.50 3.04 -1.22
C ILE A 187 0.99 3.10 -1.39
N ALA A 188 0.52 3.77 -2.43
CA ALA A 188 -0.88 3.79 -2.85
C ALA A 188 -1.02 2.92 -4.12
N PRO A 189 -1.23 1.60 -3.97
CA PRO A 189 -1.36 0.72 -5.11
C PRO A 189 -2.72 0.91 -5.79
N GLY A 190 -2.74 0.74 -7.11
CA GLY A 190 -3.94 0.42 -7.87
C GLY A 190 -4.35 -1.03 -7.63
N GLU A 191 -5.09 -1.59 -8.58
CA GLU A 191 -5.52 -2.97 -8.46
C GLU A 191 -4.35 -3.95 -8.66
N ILE A 192 -4.03 -4.68 -7.59
CA ILE A 192 -3.16 -5.87 -7.60
C ILE A 192 -4.03 -7.04 -7.13
N PRO A 193 -4.40 -7.98 -8.00
CA PRO A 193 -5.35 -9.03 -7.66
C PRO A 193 -4.90 -9.88 -6.47
N THR A 194 -5.79 -10.01 -5.50
CA THR A 194 -5.67 -10.95 -4.39
C THR A 194 -7.02 -11.61 -4.16
N GLU A 195 -7.03 -12.84 -3.69
CA GLU A 195 -8.27 -13.57 -3.43
C GLU A 195 -9.24 -12.81 -2.50
N GLY A 196 -8.70 -12.17 -1.47
CA GLY A 196 -9.50 -11.42 -0.49
C GLY A 196 -10.11 -10.13 -1.04
N MET A 197 -9.44 -9.46 -1.99
CA MET A 197 -9.92 -8.23 -2.62
C MET A 197 -11.06 -8.53 -3.60
N SER A 198 -10.87 -9.50 -4.49
CA SER A 198 -11.86 -9.84 -5.53
C SER A 198 -13.23 -10.18 -4.92
N LYS A 199 -13.25 -10.91 -3.81
CA LYS A 199 -14.50 -11.31 -3.15
C LYS A 199 -15.29 -10.15 -2.52
N ARG A 200 -14.64 -9.06 -2.11
CA ARG A 200 -15.27 -8.00 -1.28
C ARG A 200 -15.49 -6.69 -2.01
N LEU A 201 -14.64 -6.36 -2.97
CA LEU A 201 -14.68 -5.06 -3.65
C LEU A 201 -15.22 -5.15 -5.07
N MET A 202 -15.25 -6.34 -5.66
CA MET A 202 -15.66 -6.56 -7.05
C MET A 202 -16.58 -7.78 -7.19
N PRO A 203 -17.67 -7.88 -6.40
CA PRO A 203 -18.61 -8.97 -6.58
C PRO A 203 -19.27 -8.87 -7.96
N GLY A 204 -19.13 -9.91 -8.78
CA GLY A 204 -19.71 -9.95 -10.12
C GLY A 204 -18.99 -9.11 -11.20
N ALA A 205 -17.76 -8.68 -10.95
CA ALA A 205 -17.01 -7.95 -11.98
C ALA A 205 -16.66 -8.89 -13.16
N GLU A 206 -16.84 -8.37 -14.38
CA GLU A 206 -16.43 -9.05 -15.59
C GLU A 206 -14.89 -9.22 -15.64
N PRO A 207 -14.39 -10.40 -16.05
CA PRO A 207 -12.96 -10.63 -16.20
C PRO A 207 -12.33 -9.57 -17.12
N GLY A 208 -11.25 -8.95 -16.67
CA GLY A 208 -10.52 -7.96 -17.46
C GLY A 208 -11.08 -6.52 -17.44
N ALA A 209 -12.24 -6.27 -16.83
CA ALA A 209 -12.83 -4.94 -16.78
C ALA A 209 -11.90 -3.89 -16.16
N SER A 210 -11.16 -4.24 -15.13
CA SER A 210 -10.18 -3.36 -14.50
C SER A 210 -8.99 -3.07 -15.41
N ALA A 211 -8.49 -4.09 -16.10
CA ALA A 211 -7.42 -3.93 -17.08
C ALA A 211 -7.84 -2.98 -18.21
N ALA A 212 -9.08 -3.11 -18.71
CA ALA A 212 -9.58 -2.26 -19.79
C ALA A 212 -9.70 -0.79 -19.39
N ARG A 213 -9.92 -0.49 -18.11
CA ARG A 213 -9.99 0.89 -17.60
C ARG A 213 -8.62 1.48 -17.34
N ASN A 214 -7.63 0.67 -17.04
CA ASN A 214 -6.29 1.14 -16.70
C ASN A 214 -5.55 1.65 -17.96
N PRO A 215 -4.88 2.81 -17.91
CA PRO A 215 -4.09 3.34 -19.04
C PRO A 215 -3.02 2.39 -19.57
N MET A 216 -2.45 1.56 -18.71
CA MET A 216 -1.46 0.55 -19.12
C MET A 216 -2.09 -0.73 -19.67
N GLY A 217 -3.43 -0.81 -19.77
CA GLY A 217 -4.15 -1.98 -20.31
C GLY A 217 -4.04 -3.25 -19.44
N ARG A 218 -3.61 -3.12 -18.19
CA ARG A 218 -3.44 -4.25 -17.27
C ARG A 218 -3.60 -3.84 -15.80
N VAL A 219 -3.78 -4.79 -14.94
CA VAL A 219 -3.65 -4.63 -13.48
C VAL A 219 -2.18 -4.74 -13.04
N GLY A 220 -1.89 -4.32 -11.82
CA GLY A 220 -0.55 -4.43 -11.23
C GLY A 220 -0.18 -5.89 -10.93
N ARG A 221 1.11 -6.18 -10.93
CA ARG A 221 1.68 -7.47 -10.53
C ARG A 221 2.25 -7.41 -9.13
N MET A 222 2.23 -8.54 -8.45
CA MET A 222 2.72 -8.63 -7.07
C MET A 222 4.19 -8.26 -6.97
N GLU A 223 5.01 -8.63 -7.95
CA GLU A 223 6.44 -8.31 -7.99
C GLU A 223 6.71 -6.80 -8.05
N GLU A 224 5.81 -6.04 -8.66
CA GLU A 224 5.95 -4.58 -8.75
C GLU A 224 5.78 -3.94 -7.37
N LEU A 225 4.80 -4.41 -6.58
CA LEU A 225 4.65 -4.00 -5.19
C LEU A 225 5.84 -4.43 -4.33
N GLN A 226 6.27 -5.68 -4.45
CA GLN A 226 7.42 -6.22 -3.73
C GLN A 226 8.68 -5.39 -4.01
N ASN A 227 8.90 -4.99 -5.27
CA ASN A 227 10.05 -4.18 -5.65
C ASN A 227 10.00 -2.77 -5.05
N LEU A 228 8.84 -2.09 -5.12
CA LEU A 228 8.70 -0.75 -4.53
C LEU A 228 8.83 -0.79 -3.01
N ALA A 229 8.19 -1.77 -2.36
CA ALA A 229 8.30 -1.95 -0.91
C ALA A 229 9.76 -2.26 -0.49
N THR A 230 10.49 -3.08 -1.26
CA THR A 230 11.90 -3.36 -1.04
C THR A 230 12.75 -2.10 -1.14
N PHE A 231 12.54 -1.28 -2.18
CA PHE A 231 13.26 -0.02 -2.35
C PHE A 231 13.04 0.92 -1.15
N LEU A 232 11.79 1.15 -0.76
CA LEU A 232 11.45 2.03 0.37
C LEU A 232 11.95 1.52 1.73
N MET A 233 12.03 0.20 1.90
CA MET A 233 12.52 -0.43 3.13
C MET A 233 14.04 -0.45 3.20
N SER A 234 14.73 -0.37 2.06
CA SER A 234 16.20 -0.44 1.99
C SER A 234 16.87 0.85 2.45
N ASP A 235 18.16 0.76 2.79
CA ASP A 235 18.99 1.92 3.13
C ASP A 235 19.38 2.74 1.88
N GLY A 236 19.14 2.22 0.67
CA GLY A 236 19.42 2.91 -0.59
C GLY A 236 18.54 4.14 -0.87
N CYS A 237 17.52 4.41 -0.03
CA CYS A 237 16.65 5.58 -0.17
C CYS A 237 16.51 6.38 1.14
N GLU A 238 17.60 6.55 1.91
CA GLU A 238 17.57 7.22 3.22
C GLU A 238 17.09 8.67 3.17
N TRP A 239 17.18 9.36 2.02
CA TRP A 239 16.69 10.74 1.85
C TRP A 239 15.20 10.82 1.50
N LEU A 240 14.53 9.67 1.31
CA LEU A 240 13.10 9.62 0.96
C LEU A 240 12.28 9.35 2.22
N SER A 241 11.54 10.36 2.67
CA SER A 241 10.61 10.26 3.81
C SER A 241 9.46 11.25 3.65
N GLY A 242 8.26 10.84 4.03
CA GLY A 242 7.05 11.64 3.93
C GLY A 242 6.26 11.45 2.64
N GLU A 243 6.66 10.54 1.75
CA GLU A 243 6.01 10.38 0.46
C GLU A 243 4.92 9.30 0.46
N THR A 244 3.86 9.56 -0.32
CA THR A 244 2.87 8.55 -0.72
C THR A 244 3.01 8.32 -2.21
N ILE A 245 3.67 7.22 -2.56
CA ILE A 245 3.96 6.86 -3.95
C ILE A 245 2.79 6.11 -4.55
N VAL A 246 2.19 6.68 -5.59
CA VAL A 246 1.14 6.02 -6.36
C VAL A 246 1.76 5.01 -7.32
N MET A 247 1.23 3.78 -7.30
CA MET A 247 1.64 2.68 -8.16
C MET A 247 0.39 2.00 -8.72
N ASP A 248 -0.21 2.58 -9.75
CA ASP A 248 -1.54 2.20 -10.25
C ASP A 248 -1.65 2.19 -11.78
N GLY A 249 -0.56 2.29 -12.51
CA GLY A 249 -0.61 2.39 -13.98
C GLY A 249 -1.29 3.66 -14.48
N ALA A 250 -1.24 4.74 -13.70
CA ALA A 250 -1.88 6.04 -13.96
C ALA A 250 -3.43 6.02 -13.91
N GLU A 251 -4.05 4.97 -13.34
CA GLU A 251 -5.51 4.84 -13.27
C GLU A 251 -6.17 6.03 -12.54
N ALA A 252 -5.60 6.47 -11.42
CA ALA A 252 -6.12 7.59 -10.64
C ALA A 252 -6.08 8.94 -11.39
N LEU A 253 -5.18 9.09 -12.35
CA LEU A 253 -5.07 10.28 -13.20
C LEU A 253 -6.05 10.24 -14.38
N ALA A 254 -6.45 9.05 -14.79
CA ALA A 254 -7.28 8.84 -15.96
C ALA A 254 -8.76 9.01 -15.71
N THR A 255 -9.23 8.85 -14.47
CA THR A 255 -10.64 8.99 -14.12
C THR A 255 -11.08 10.45 -14.18
N GLY A 256 -11.99 10.76 -15.13
CA GLY A 256 -12.64 12.08 -15.29
C GLY A 256 -11.88 13.11 -16.13
N GLY A 257 -10.77 12.77 -16.77
CA GLY A 257 -10.11 13.66 -17.75
C GLY A 257 -10.95 13.82 -19.03
N ASN A 258 -11.24 15.08 -19.45
CA ASN A 258 -12.08 15.39 -20.63
C ASN A 258 -11.61 14.70 -21.92
N PHE A 259 -10.32 14.39 -22.03
CA PHE A 259 -9.73 13.83 -23.24
C PHE A 259 -9.32 12.35 -23.09
N TYR A 260 -9.63 11.73 -21.97
CA TYR A 260 -9.19 10.36 -21.70
C TYR A 260 -9.75 9.33 -22.69
N GLU A 261 -10.94 9.56 -23.24
CA GLU A 261 -11.54 8.71 -24.26
C GLU A 261 -10.78 8.71 -25.59
N LEU A 262 -9.98 9.73 -25.88
CA LEU A 262 -9.13 9.80 -27.08
C LEU A 262 -8.09 8.70 -27.15
N ARG A 263 -7.78 8.01 -26.03
CA ARG A 263 -6.93 6.83 -26.01
C ARG A 263 -7.43 5.68 -26.88
N ARG A 264 -8.71 5.72 -27.25
CA ARG A 264 -9.37 4.73 -28.11
C ARG A 264 -9.16 5.02 -29.59
N TRP A 265 -8.64 6.22 -29.92
CA TRP A 265 -8.43 6.64 -31.29
C TRP A 265 -7.21 5.91 -31.90
N GLY A 266 -7.43 5.37 -33.11
CA GLY A 266 -6.35 4.87 -33.96
C GLY A 266 -5.80 5.96 -34.88
N ASP A 267 -4.90 5.57 -35.78
CA ASP A 267 -4.24 6.51 -36.70
C ASP A 267 -5.23 7.23 -37.62
N SER A 268 -6.34 6.59 -38.02
CA SER A 268 -7.38 7.16 -38.86
C SER A 268 -8.10 8.32 -38.18
N GLU A 269 -8.50 8.15 -36.91
CA GLU A 269 -9.19 9.18 -36.15
C GLU A 269 -8.25 10.38 -35.88
N TRP A 270 -7.02 10.12 -35.53
CA TRP A 270 -6.02 11.14 -35.33
C TRP A 270 -5.68 11.91 -36.61
N LYS A 271 -5.67 11.23 -37.77
CA LYS A 271 -5.49 11.90 -39.09
C LYS A 271 -6.66 12.83 -39.39
N THR A 272 -7.87 12.30 -39.28
CA THR A 272 -9.12 13.08 -39.52
C THR A 272 -9.17 14.31 -38.62
N ALA A 273 -8.89 14.18 -37.33
CA ALA A 273 -8.89 15.30 -36.40
C ALA A 273 -7.86 16.37 -36.77
N ARG A 274 -6.64 15.97 -37.16
CA ARG A 274 -5.60 16.90 -37.62
C ARG A 274 -6.02 17.67 -38.86
N GLU A 275 -6.59 17.00 -39.86
CA GLU A 275 -7.08 17.62 -41.08
C GLU A 275 -8.20 18.64 -40.77
N ALA A 276 -9.15 18.29 -39.90
CA ALA A 276 -10.22 19.19 -39.48
C ALA A 276 -9.67 20.46 -38.75
N ILE A 277 -8.71 20.28 -37.84
CA ILE A 277 -8.06 21.39 -37.12
C ILE A 277 -7.27 22.30 -38.10
N GLN A 278 -6.56 21.70 -39.03
CA GLN A 278 -5.82 22.47 -40.05
C GLN A 278 -6.75 23.30 -40.96
N ALA A 279 -7.88 22.73 -41.40
CA ALA A 279 -8.88 23.42 -42.18
C ALA A 279 -9.53 24.58 -41.41
N LEU A 280 -9.84 24.40 -40.13
CA LEU A 280 -10.35 25.43 -39.23
C LEU A 280 -9.36 26.59 -39.09
N ASN A 281 -8.10 26.27 -38.79
CA ASN A 281 -7.00 27.25 -38.64
C ASN A 281 -6.79 28.07 -39.93
N ALA A 282 -6.91 27.43 -41.08
CA ALA A 282 -6.81 28.12 -42.37
C ALA A 282 -7.93 29.14 -42.61
N ARG A 283 -9.16 28.76 -42.24
CA ARG A 283 -10.35 29.67 -42.28
C ARG A 283 -10.16 30.86 -41.35
N ASP A 284 -9.81 30.61 -40.09
CA ASP A 284 -9.58 31.65 -39.08
C ASP A 284 -8.48 32.63 -39.51
N LYS A 285 -7.47 32.11 -40.18
CA LYS A 285 -6.39 32.98 -40.72
C LYS A 285 -6.86 33.84 -41.88
N ALA A 286 -7.70 33.30 -42.76
CA ALA A 286 -8.24 34.04 -43.89
C ALA A 286 -9.26 35.13 -43.45
N GLU A 287 -9.94 34.94 -42.34
CA GLU A 287 -10.89 35.92 -41.79
C GLU A 287 -10.19 37.07 -41.03
N ARG A 288 -8.94 36.91 -40.65
CA ARG A 288 -8.16 37.90 -39.89
C ARG A 288 -7.22 38.74 -40.77
N GLY A 289 -7.03 38.34 -42.00
CA GLY A 289 -6.22 39.06 -42.99
C GLY A 289 -7.07 39.88 -43.94
#